data_0d1f80f0379b49ab058fad0533a540e2
#
_entry.id   0d1f80f0379b49ab058fad0533a540e2
#
_cell.length_a   1.000
_cell.length_b   1.000
_cell.length_c   1.000
_cell.angle_alpha   90.00
_cell.angle_beta   90.00
_cell.angle_gamma   90.00
#
_symmetry.space_group_name_H-M   'P 1'
#
loop_
_entity.id
_entity.type
_entity.pdbx_description
1 polymer ?
#
loop_
_entity_poly.entity_id
_entity_poly.type
_entity_poly.pdbx_seq_one_letter_code
_entity_poly.pdbx_strand_id
1 'polypeptide(L)'
;MNQEEHNIQCACVRWFNLQWPQYRGLLFAVPNGGARRKATAGKLKAEGVVPGVADLILLVPRNTNPQKTPYGEICIEIDGQIPEIWYHALCIEMKTEKGRQSPEQKGWQEMVEAHGYHYSVCRSLDEFMAVVNGYLT
;
A
#
# COMPACT_ATOMS: atom_id res chain seq x y z
N MET A 1 14.57 0.01 -7.12
CA MET A 1 14.38 1.17 -6.20
C MET A 1 15.64 2.01 -6.20
N ASN A 2 15.53 3.31 -6.41
CA ASN A 2 16.70 4.17 -6.34
C ASN A 2 17.09 4.46 -4.87
N GLN A 3 18.27 5.05 -4.67
CA GLN A 3 18.80 5.27 -3.32
C GLN A 3 17.94 6.24 -2.50
N GLU A 4 17.35 7.24 -3.14
CA GLU A 4 16.48 8.20 -2.46
C GLU A 4 15.20 7.56 -1.95
N GLU A 5 14.53 6.76 -2.80
CA GLU A 5 13.34 5.98 -2.39
C GLU A 5 13.68 5.01 -1.27
N HIS A 6 14.82 4.34 -1.36
CA HIS A 6 15.30 3.44 -0.31
C HIS A 6 15.46 4.17 1.03
N ASN A 7 16.09 5.33 1.02
CA ASN A 7 16.31 6.12 2.23
C ASN A 7 14.99 6.58 2.86
N ILE A 8 14.05 7.02 2.03
CA ILE A 8 12.71 7.42 2.49
C ILE A 8 12.00 6.22 3.10
N GLN A 9 12.02 5.08 2.44
CA GLN A 9 11.36 3.87 2.94
C GLN A 9 11.94 3.41 4.27
N CYS A 10 13.27 3.43 4.44
CA CYS A 10 13.91 3.09 5.70
C CYS A 10 13.47 4.01 6.84
N ALA A 11 13.37 5.30 6.57
CA ALA A 11 12.88 6.27 7.55
C ALA A 11 11.42 6.00 7.93
N CYS A 12 10.59 5.67 6.93
CA CYS A 12 9.18 5.34 7.13
C CYS A 12 8.99 4.11 8.02
N VAL A 13 9.73 3.03 7.73
CA VAL A 13 9.65 1.79 8.51
C VAL A 13 10.13 2.01 9.94
N ARG A 14 11.21 2.78 10.11
CA ARG A 14 11.71 3.11 11.45
C ARG A 14 10.68 3.89 12.24
N TRP A 15 10.10 4.93 11.64
CA TRP A 15 9.05 5.73 12.28
C TRP A 15 7.85 4.86 12.66
N PHE A 16 7.40 4.00 11.76
CA PHE A 16 6.26 3.12 12.01
C PHE A 16 6.50 2.20 13.21
N ASN A 17 7.65 1.57 13.27
CA ASN A 17 7.99 0.64 14.36
C ASN A 17 8.08 1.35 15.72
N LEU A 18 8.43 2.63 15.73
CA LEU A 18 8.47 3.44 16.96
C LEU A 18 7.09 3.97 17.35
N GLN A 19 6.30 4.40 16.36
CA GLN A 19 4.99 5.02 16.60
C GLN A 19 3.89 3.99 16.84
N TRP A 20 3.95 2.87 16.15
CA TRP A 20 2.92 1.82 16.16
C TRP A 20 3.53 0.47 16.53
N PRO A 21 4.16 0.35 17.71
CA PRO A 21 4.85 -0.89 18.09
C PRO A 21 3.93 -2.11 18.19
N GLN A 22 2.64 -1.90 18.45
CA GLN A 22 1.63 -2.97 18.51
C GLN A 22 1.41 -3.66 17.15
N TYR A 23 1.77 -2.99 16.06
CA TYR A 23 1.62 -3.54 14.71
C TYR A 23 2.96 -3.97 14.08
N ARG A 24 4.00 -4.05 14.89
CA ARG A 24 5.32 -4.47 14.40
C ARG A 24 5.25 -5.86 13.78
N GLY A 25 5.78 -6.00 12.57
CA GLY A 25 5.70 -7.24 11.79
C GLY A 25 4.52 -7.28 10.82
N LEU A 26 3.52 -6.40 11.00
CA LEU A 26 2.40 -6.30 10.07
C LEU A 26 2.65 -5.31 8.94
N LEU A 27 3.59 -4.41 9.10
CA LEU A 27 4.13 -3.61 8.00
C LEU A 27 5.38 -4.29 7.48
N PHE A 28 5.37 -4.67 6.23
CA PHE A 28 6.51 -5.36 5.62
C PHE A 28 6.73 -4.92 4.18
N ALA A 29 7.97 -5.05 3.74
CA ALA A 29 8.35 -4.73 2.37
C ALA A 29 8.15 -5.93 1.45
N VAL A 30 7.78 -5.63 0.20
CA VAL A 30 7.78 -6.60 -0.89
C VAL A 30 8.92 -6.22 -1.83
N PRO A 31 10.06 -6.91 -1.78
CA PRO A 31 11.20 -6.56 -2.62
C PRO A 31 10.91 -6.91 -4.08
N ASN A 32 10.65 -5.87 -4.87
CA ASN A 32 10.30 -5.98 -6.29
C ASN A 32 11.42 -5.54 -7.21
N GLY A 33 12.51 -5.03 -6.68
CA GLY A 33 13.46 -4.31 -7.48
C GLY A 33 14.83 -4.88 -7.46
N GLY A 34 15.65 -4.31 -8.26
CA GLY A 34 17.04 -4.62 -8.43
C GLY A 34 17.31 -5.16 -9.82
N ALA A 35 18.53 -4.88 -10.30
CA ALA A 35 19.02 -5.44 -11.56
C ALA A 35 19.19 -6.95 -11.36
N ARG A 36 18.22 -7.72 -11.82
CA ARG A 36 18.25 -9.18 -11.77
C ARG A 36 18.51 -9.73 -13.16
N ARG A 37 19.30 -10.80 -13.23
CA ARG A 37 19.51 -11.50 -14.49
C ARG A 37 18.18 -12.04 -15.00
N LYS A 38 17.97 -12.07 -16.33
CA LYS A 38 16.75 -12.61 -16.94
C LYS A 38 16.37 -14.00 -16.42
N ALA A 39 17.35 -14.88 -16.24
CA ALA A 39 17.12 -16.22 -15.72
C ALA A 39 16.55 -16.20 -14.30
N THR A 40 17.05 -15.31 -13.45
CA THR A 40 16.53 -15.12 -12.08
C THR A 40 15.14 -14.51 -12.11
N ALA A 41 14.91 -13.52 -12.98
CA ALA A 41 13.60 -12.89 -13.13
C ALA A 41 12.53 -13.89 -13.57
N GLY A 42 12.86 -14.76 -14.55
CA GLY A 42 11.95 -15.82 -15.01
C GLY A 42 11.63 -16.84 -13.92
N LYS A 43 12.63 -17.22 -13.13
CA LYS A 43 12.47 -18.12 -12.00
C LYS A 43 11.54 -17.52 -10.92
N LEU A 44 11.77 -16.26 -10.58
CA LEU A 44 10.95 -15.55 -9.58
C LEU A 44 9.51 -15.38 -10.05
N LYS A 45 9.29 -15.09 -11.33
CA LYS A 45 7.96 -15.02 -11.91
C LYS A 45 7.23 -16.37 -11.78
N ALA A 46 7.92 -17.47 -12.05
CA ALA A 46 7.35 -18.82 -11.88
C ALA A 46 7.00 -19.11 -10.42
N GLU A 47 7.75 -18.55 -9.49
CA GLU A 47 7.50 -18.66 -8.04
C GLU A 47 6.38 -17.72 -7.55
N GLY A 48 5.81 -16.89 -8.40
CA GLY A 48 4.70 -16.02 -8.04
C GLY A 48 5.05 -14.56 -7.79
N VAL A 49 6.25 -14.12 -8.12
CA VAL A 49 6.61 -12.70 -8.05
C VAL A 49 5.86 -11.95 -9.14
N VAL A 50 5.12 -10.92 -8.74
CA VAL A 50 4.27 -10.13 -9.63
C VAL A 50 4.88 -8.74 -9.81
N PRO A 51 5.07 -8.27 -11.05
CA PRO A 51 5.56 -6.91 -11.27
C PRO A 51 4.49 -5.88 -10.87
N GLY A 52 4.95 -4.74 -10.37
CA GLY A 52 4.06 -3.62 -10.04
C GLY A 52 3.42 -3.67 -8.67
N VAL A 53 3.71 -4.69 -7.84
CA VAL A 53 3.23 -4.77 -6.46
C VAL A 53 3.78 -3.60 -5.64
N ALA A 54 2.99 -3.06 -4.70
CA ALA A 54 3.41 -1.99 -3.82
C ALA A 54 4.66 -2.35 -3.01
N ASP A 55 5.44 -1.34 -2.63
CA ASP A 55 6.68 -1.53 -1.87
C ASP A 55 6.45 -2.02 -0.45
N LEU A 56 5.39 -1.55 0.20
CA LEU A 56 5.04 -1.88 1.58
C LEU A 56 3.59 -2.30 1.66
N ILE A 57 3.33 -3.30 2.51
CA ILE A 57 1.98 -3.76 2.83
C ILE A 57 1.79 -3.66 4.34
N LEU A 58 0.70 -3.05 4.76
CA LEU A 58 0.27 -3.03 6.16
C LEU A 58 -0.96 -3.92 6.31
N LEU A 59 -0.77 -5.07 6.94
CA LEU A 59 -1.83 -6.08 7.14
C LEU A 59 -2.68 -5.77 8.37
N VAL A 60 -3.30 -4.61 8.37
CA VAL A 60 -4.27 -4.21 9.40
C VAL A 60 -5.55 -3.85 8.69
N PRO A 61 -6.67 -4.51 9.00
CA PRO A 61 -7.95 -4.13 8.40
C PRO A 61 -8.46 -2.85 9.04
N ARG A 62 -9.24 -2.10 8.28
CA ARG A 62 -9.86 -0.88 8.78
C ARG A 62 -11.32 -0.81 8.38
N ASN A 63 -12.15 -0.43 9.34
CA ASN A 63 -13.49 0.05 9.07
C ASN A 63 -13.42 1.44 8.46
N THR A 64 -14.09 1.64 7.34
CA THR A 64 -14.27 2.97 6.80
C THR A 64 -15.56 3.58 7.37
N ASN A 65 -15.54 4.90 7.50
CA ASN A 65 -16.78 5.61 7.69
C ASN A 65 -17.73 5.26 6.52
N PRO A 66 -18.94 4.71 6.77
CA PRO A 66 -19.85 4.31 5.70
C PRO A 66 -20.26 5.45 4.77
N GLN A 67 -19.97 6.70 5.13
CA GLN A 67 -20.21 7.87 4.30
C GLN A 67 -19.09 8.17 3.30
N LYS A 68 -17.96 7.46 3.41
CA LYS A 68 -16.81 7.64 2.49
C LYS A 68 -16.34 6.29 1.99
N THR A 69 -16.82 5.88 0.84
CA THR A 69 -16.33 4.67 0.20
C THR A 69 -15.21 5.01 -0.78
N PRO A 70 -14.28 4.09 -1.07
CA PRO A 70 -13.28 4.30 -2.12
C PRO A 70 -13.91 4.47 -3.51
N TYR A 71 -15.17 4.15 -3.66
CA TYR A 71 -15.92 4.19 -4.92
C TYR A 71 -16.89 5.38 -5.00
N GLY A 72 -16.79 6.36 -4.08
CA GLY A 72 -17.70 7.48 -3.99
C GLY A 72 -18.81 7.28 -2.95
N GLU A 73 -19.68 8.25 -2.82
CA GLU A 73 -20.79 8.21 -1.86
C GLU A 73 -21.87 7.23 -2.34
N ILE A 74 -21.72 5.95 -2.01
CA ILE A 74 -22.80 4.99 -2.19
C ILE A 74 -23.32 4.61 -0.82
N CYS A 75 -24.34 5.31 -0.38
CA CYS A 75 -25.14 4.87 0.75
C CYS A 75 -26.16 3.86 0.24
N ILE A 76 -25.83 2.59 0.27
CA ILE A 76 -26.81 1.53 0.09
C ILE A 76 -27.31 1.17 1.48
N GLU A 77 -28.48 1.65 1.78
CA GLU A 77 -29.19 1.25 3.00
C GLU A 77 -29.77 -0.14 2.76
N ILE A 78 -29.29 -1.13 3.50
CA ILE A 78 -29.86 -2.49 3.48
C ILE A 78 -30.51 -2.70 4.84
N ASP A 79 -31.82 -2.93 4.86
CA ASP A 79 -32.62 -3.13 6.08
C ASP A 79 -32.47 -2.01 7.13
N GLY A 80 -32.37 -0.76 6.68
CA GLY A 80 -32.23 0.39 7.57
C GLY A 80 -30.85 0.57 8.18
N GLN A 81 -29.86 -0.21 7.73
CA GLN A 81 -28.46 -0.11 8.17
C GLN A 81 -27.55 0.22 7.00
N ILE A 82 -26.64 1.16 7.23
CA ILE A 82 -25.60 1.48 6.27
C ILE A 82 -24.49 0.44 6.45
N PRO A 83 -24.15 -0.38 5.42
CA PRO A 83 -23.13 -1.40 5.57
C PRO A 83 -21.77 -0.77 5.82
N GLU A 84 -21.03 -1.30 6.78
CA GLU A 84 -19.66 -0.92 7.05
C GLU A 84 -18.75 -1.44 5.91
N ILE A 85 -17.96 -0.55 5.37
CA ILE A 85 -16.98 -0.93 4.37
C ILE A 85 -15.64 -1.13 5.05
N TRP A 86 -15.05 -2.29 4.83
CA TRP A 86 -13.77 -2.64 5.38
C TRP A 86 -12.71 -2.58 4.30
N TYR A 87 -11.59 -1.95 4.64
CA TYR A 87 -10.36 -2.17 3.89
C TYR A 87 -9.65 -3.37 4.49
N HIS A 88 -9.23 -4.29 3.63
CA HIS A 88 -8.55 -5.50 4.08
C HIS A 88 -7.11 -5.22 4.51
N ALA A 89 -6.44 -4.29 3.84
CA ALA A 89 -5.08 -3.89 4.13
C ALA A 89 -4.77 -2.55 3.46
N LEU A 90 -3.64 -1.95 3.83
CA LEU A 90 -3.11 -0.74 3.19
C LEU A 90 -1.87 -1.11 2.39
N CYS A 91 -1.88 -0.77 1.11
CA CYS A 91 -0.76 -0.93 0.20
C CYS A 91 -0.10 0.43 -0.04
N ILE A 92 1.22 0.51 0.08
CA ILE A 92 1.94 1.78 -0.03
C ILE A 92 3.03 1.65 -1.08
N GLU A 93 2.95 2.50 -2.11
CA GLU A 93 3.97 2.66 -3.14
C GLU A 93 4.87 3.83 -2.77
N MET A 94 6.17 3.60 -2.69
CA MET A 94 7.14 4.65 -2.41
C MET A 94 7.65 5.26 -3.72
N LYS A 95 7.62 6.58 -3.80
CA LYS A 95 8.16 7.34 -4.94
C LYS A 95 8.95 8.54 -4.45
N THR A 96 9.89 9.01 -5.26
CA THR A 96 10.47 10.33 -5.07
C THR A 96 9.47 11.39 -5.50
N GLU A 97 9.77 12.67 -5.21
CA GLU A 97 8.89 13.78 -5.54
C GLU A 97 8.47 13.81 -7.02
N LYS A 98 9.39 13.49 -7.91
CA LYS A 98 9.17 13.49 -9.36
C LYS A 98 8.92 12.11 -9.96
N GLY A 99 9.01 11.07 -9.16
CA GLY A 99 8.81 9.70 -9.63
C GLY A 99 7.38 9.44 -10.06
N ARG A 100 7.21 8.61 -11.08
CA ARG A 100 5.88 8.23 -11.61
C ARG A 100 5.67 6.74 -11.52
N GLN A 101 4.43 6.35 -11.32
CA GLN A 101 4.06 4.95 -11.36
C GLN A 101 4.26 4.40 -12.77
N SER A 102 4.78 3.17 -12.86
CA SER A 102 4.82 2.41 -14.11
C SER A 102 3.40 1.95 -14.49
N PRO A 103 3.17 1.55 -15.75
CA PRO A 103 1.90 0.94 -16.15
C PRO A 103 1.54 -0.28 -15.30
N GLU A 104 2.52 -1.11 -14.95
CA GLU A 104 2.33 -2.30 -14.10
C GLU A 104 1.87 -1.91 -12.69
N GLN A 105 2.45 -0.85 -12.13
CA GLN A 105 2.07 -0.35 -10.81
C GLN A 105 0.64 0.20 -10.81
N LYS A 106 0.26 0.94 -11.85
CA LYS A 106 -1.11 1.45 -11.99
C LYS A 106 -2.12 0.33 -12.15
N GLY A 107 -1.79 -0.68 -12.95
CA GLY A 107 -2.65 -1.86 -13.15
C GLY A 107 -2.85 -2.63 -11.85
N TRP A 108 -1.79 -2.83 -11.09
CA TRP A 108 -1.87 -3.51 -9.80
C TRP A 108 -2.69 -2.70 -8.78
N GLN A 109 -2.51 -1.37 -8.75
CA GLN A 109 -3.32 -0.47 -7.93
C GLN A 109 -4.81 -0.63 -8.22
N GLU A 110 -5.21 -0.56 -9.49
CA GLU A 110 -6.62 -0.71 -9.89
C GLU A 110 -7.18 -2.04 -9.42
N MET A 111 -6.42 -3.10 -9.55
CA MET A 111 -6.83 -4.45 -9.17
C MET A 111 -7.06 -4.57 -7.67
N VAL A 112 -6.13 -4.09 -6.84
CA VAL A 112 -6.27 -4.21 -5.37
C VAL A 112 -7.35 -3.27 -4.84
N GLU A 113 -7.49 -2.08 -5.41
CA GLU A 113 -8.57 -1.16 -5.03
C GLU A 113 -9.94 -1.76 -5.35
N ALA A 114 -10.07 -2.47 -6.48
CA ALA A 114 -11.31 -3.17 -6.84
C ALA A 114 -11.66 -4.31 -5.88
N HIS A 115 -10.68 -4.81 -5.11
CA HIS A 115 -10.87 -5.93 -4.19
C HIS A 115 -10.89 -5.51 -2.71
N GLY A 116 -11.05 -4.22 -2.42
CA GLY A 116 -11.24 -3.75 -1.06
C GLY A 116 -9.95 -3.44 -0.30
N TYR A 117 -8.87 -3.15 -0.99
CA TYR A 117 -7.62 -2.72 -0.39
C TYR A 117 -7.43 -1.22 -0.59
N HIS A 118 -6.88 -0.55 0.40
CA HIS A 118 -6.51 0.86 0.27
C HIS A 118 -5.11 0.96 -0.34
N TYR A 119 -4.93 1.87 -1.28
CA TYR A 119 -3.64 2.07 -1.95
C TYR A 119 -3.24 3.54 -1.86
N SER A 120 -1.99 3.80 -1.54
CA SER A 120 -1.46 5.16 -1.48
C SER A 120 -0.05 5.23 -2.06
N VAL A 121 0.23 6.30 -2.78
CA VAL A 121 1.57 6.66 -3.21
C VAL A 121 2.12 7.67 -2.21
N CYS A 122 3.25 7.36 -1.59
CA CYS A 122 3.90 8.24 -0.63
C CYS A 122 5.25 8.70 -1.18
N ARG A 123 5.48 10.01 -1.17
CA ARG A 123 6.66 10.63 -1.77
C ARG A 123 7.63 11.19 -0.72
N SER A 124 7.27 11.09 0.54
CA SER A 124 8.06 11.59 1.65
C SER A 124 7.67 10.88 2.94
N LEU A 125 8.49 11.02 3.97
CA LEU A 125 8.14 10.55 5.31
C LEU A 125 6.86 11.22 5.81
N ASP A 126 6.70 12.51 5.59
CA ASP A 126 5.53 13.26 6.04
C ASP A 126 4.24 12.73 5.39
N GLU A 127 4.26 12.45 4.10
CA GLU A 127 3.12 11.84 3.42
C GLU A 127 2.80 10.45 3.96
N PHE A 128 3.84 9.65 4.19
CA PHE A 128 3.69 8.31 4.77
C PHE A 128 3.05 8.37 6.16
N MET A 129 3.54 9.26 7.01
CA MET A 129 3.01 9.47 8.36
C MET A 129 1.53 9.86 8.31
N ALA A 130 1.18 10.79 7.44
CA ALA A 130 -0.21 11.24 7.29
C ALA A 130 -1.13 10.10 6.82
N VAL A 131 -0.69 9.33 5.84
CA VAL A 131 -1.46 8.20 5.30
C VAL A 131 -1.67 7.13 6.36
N VAL A 132 -0.60 6.71 7.05
CA VAL A 132 -0.66 5.65 8.07
C VAL A 132 -1.50 6.10 9.27
N ASN A 133 -1.27 7.29 9.78
CA ASN A 133 -2.04 7.81 10.91
C ASN A 133 -3.52 7.95 10.56
N GLY A 134 -3.83 8.43 9.35
CA GLY A 134 -5.21 8.52 8.88
C GLY A 134 -5.88 7.15 8.72
N TYR A 135 -5.11 6.16 8.27
CA TYR A 135 -5.62 4.80 8.10
C TYR A 135 -5.85 4.09 9.44
N LEU A 136 -4.98 4.27 10.42
CA LEU A 136 -5.02 3.57 11.70
C LEU A 136 -5.88 4.28 12.79
N THR A 137 -6.33 5.48 12.52
CA THR A 137 -7.21 6.23 13.42
C THR A 137 -8.60 6.42 12.84
#